data_f017339e088bd6f0ce15dedaf910061c
#
_entry.id   f017339e088bd6f0ce15dedaf910061c
#
_cell.length_a   1.000
_cell.length_b   1.000
_cell.length_c   1.000
_cell.angle_alpha   90.00
_cell.angle_beta   90.00
_cell.angle_gamma   90.00
#
_symmetry.space_group_name_H-M   'P 1'
#
loop_
_entity.id
_entity.type
_entity.pdbx_description
1 polymer ?
#
loop_
_entity_poly.entity_id
_entity_poly.type
_entity_poly.pdbx_seq_one_letter_code
_entity_poly.pdbx_strand_id
1 'polypeptide(L)'
;MYSDQWRPDYIVGITRGGNIPATIISNMTGIPCEAIKVSLRDDSKLESNTRMAMDAFGKFQQGQSRNEGKNILIVDDINDTGATFNWIVDDWERICNPGDTEWRNVWCENVRFAVLTDNSASDFKFMVNYSTHEVNKKEEDIWLVYPWERVGTYD
;
A
#
# COMPACT_ATOMS: atom_id res chain seq x y z
N MET A 1 -9.60 6.12 9.61
CA MET A 1 -10.27 5.50 8.45
C MET A 1 -11.77 5.75 8.48
N TYR A 2 -12.42 5.51 9.59
CA TYR A 2 -13.87 5.74 9.69
C TYR A 2 -14.27 7.20 9.84
N SER A 3 -13.37 8.04 10.34
CA SER A 3 -13.68 9.46 10.59
C SER A 3 -13.89 10.28 9.31
N ASP A 4 -13.33 9.86 8.19
CA ASP A 4 -13.47 10.55 6.90
C ASP A 4 -14.45 9.85 5.95
N GLN A 5 -15.14 8.82 6.43
CA GLN A 5 -16.13 8.02 5.69
C GLN A 5 -15.55 7.27 4.47
N TRP A 6 -14.25 7.31 4.26
CA TRP A 6 -13.62 6.55 3.20
C TRP A 6 -13.56 5.07 3.60
N ARG A 7 -13.93 4.20 2.67
CA ARG A 7 -13.92 2.76 2.90
C ARG A 7 -13.30 2.06 1.71
N PRO A 8 -12.31 1.19 1.91
CA PRO A 8 -11.75 0.41 0.81
C PRO A 8 -12.72 -0.67 0.36
N ASP A 9 -12.71 -0.94 -0.93
CA ASP A 9 -13.39 -2.10 -1.50
C ASP A 9 -12.61 -3.38 -1.20
N TYR A 10 -11.28 -3.29 -1.15
CA TYR A 10 -10.44 -4.36 -0.64
C TYR A 10 -9.12 -3.80 -0.09
N ILE A 11 -8.46 -4.66 0.69
CA ILE A 11 -7.21 -4.35 1.35
C ILE A 11 -6.11 -5.17 0.67
N VAL A 12 -4.95 -4.57 0.47
CA VAL A 12 -3.78 -5.24 -0.11
C VAL A 12 -2.66 -5.25 0.93
N GLY A 13 -2.35 -6.44 1.44
CA GLY A 13 -1.23 -6.62 2.36
C GLY A 13 0.05 -6.92 1.60
N ILE A 14 1.12 -6.24 1.93
CA ILE A 14 2.42 -6.49 1.32
C ILE A 14 3.09 -7.66 2.03
N THR A 15 3.37 -8.72 1.28
CA THR A 15 4.03 -9.91 1.82
C THR A 15 5.48 -9.57 2.18
N ARG A 16 5.96 -9.89 3.37
CA ARG A 16 5.28 -10.69 4.40
C ARG A 16 4.70 -9.83 5.53
N GLY A 17 5.41 -8.78 5.94
CA GLY A 17 5.10 -8.01 7.14
C GLY A 17 3.73 -7.35 7.11
N GLY A 18 3.30 -6.87 5.95
CA GLY A 18 2.00 -6.21 5.80
C GLY A 18 0.80 -7.14 5.82
N ASN A 19 1.00 -8.45 5.63
CA ASN A 19 -0.10 -9.41 5.63
C ASN A 19 -0.78 -9.54 6.99
N ILE A 20 -0.03 -9.40 8.07
CA ILE A 20 -0.57 -9.54 9.43
C ILE A 20 -1.51 -8.39 9.76
N PRO A 21 -1.07 -7.11 9.69
CA PRO A 21 -2.01 -6.01 9.93
C PRO A 21 -3.16 -5.98 8.92
N ALA A 22 -2.92 -6.31 7.64
CA ALA A 22 -3.97 -6.36 6.64
C ALA A 22 -5.03 -7.40 6.98
N THR A 23 -4.64 -8.59 7.41
CA THR A 23 -5.55 -9.67 7.81
C THR A 23 -6.36 -9.26 9.04
N ILE A 24 -5.73 -8.62 10.01
CA ILE A 24 -6.43 -8.13 11.20
C ILE A 24 -7.49 -7.11 10.82
N ILE A 25 -7.16 -6.14 9.98
CA ILE A 25 -8.13 -5.14 9.51
C ILE A 25 -9.28 -5.83 8.76
N SER A 26 -8.96 -6.78 7.89
CA SER A 26 -9.95 -7.55 7.16
C SER A 26 -10.92 -8.28 8.09
N ASN A 27 -10.38 -8.96 9.09
CA ASN A 27 -11.20 -9.71 10.06
C ASN A 27 -12.09 -8.78 10.89
N MET A 28 -11.61 -7.61 11.25
CA MET A 28 -12.36 -6.66 12.05
C MET A 28 -13.43 -5.92 11.27
N THR A 29 -13.24 -5.73 9.98
CA THR A 29 -14.13 -4.90 9.15
C THR A 29 -15.01 -5.69 8.19
N GLY A 30 -14.65 -6.94 7.90
CA GLY A 30 -15.32 -7.73 6.87
C GLY A 30 -14.89 -7.36 5.45
N ILE A 31 -13.93 -6.46 5.28
CA ILE A 31 -13.43 -6.05 3.98
C ILE A 31 -12.47 -7.13 3.43
N PRO A 32 -12.63 -7.57 2.16
CA PRO A 32 -11.74 -8.57 1.59
C PRO A 32 -10.27 -8.14 1.60
N CYS A 33 -9.37 -9.10 1.77
CA CYS A 33 -7.94 -8.84 1.81
C CYS A 33 -7.23 -9.71 0.79
N GLU A 34 -6.31 -9.11 0.05
CA GLU A 34 -5.42 -9.80 -0.89
C GLU A 34 -3.98 -9.49 -0.51
N ALA A 35 -3.04 -10.29 -1.02
CA ALA A 35 -1.63 -10.13 -0.76
C ALA A 35 -0.89 -9.84 -2.07
N ILE A 36 0.12 -8.98 -2.01
CA ILE A 36 1.08 -8.81 -3.10
C ILE A 36 2.50 -8.96 -2.57
N LYS A 37 3.36 -9.46 -3.44
CA LYS A 37 4.78 -9.55 -3.16
C LYS A 37 5.49 -8.42 -3.90
N VAL A 38 6.18 -7.58 -3.15
CA VAL A 38 7.05 -6.55 -3.70
C VAL A 38 8.48 -7.04 -3.62
N SER A 39 9.14 -7.14 -4.77
CA SER A 39 10.54 -7.51 -4.82
C SER A 39 11.31 -6.38 -5.49
N LEU A 40 12.13 -5.69 -4.71
CA LEU A 40 12.95 -4.59 -5.23
C LEU A 40 14.09 -5.09 -6.11
N ARG A 41 14.28 -6.40 -6.20
CA ARG A 41 15.38 -7.04 -6.94
C ARG A 41 14.91 -7.90 -8.12
N ASP A 42 13.62 -8.08 -8.26
CA ASP A 42 13.06 -9.01 -9.25
C ASP A 42 12.06 -8.26 -10.13
N ASP A 43 12.27 -8.33 -11.44
CA ASP A 43 11.40 -7.72 -12.44
C ASP A 43 10.20 -8.62 -12.80
N SER A 44 9.96 -9.70 -12.05
CA SER A 44 8.84 -10.59 -12.32
C SER A 44 7.51 -9.85 -12.16
N LYS A 45 6.74 -9.79 -13.24
CA LYS A 45 5.43 -9.17 -13.26
C LYS A 45 4.40 -10.14 -12.69
N LEU A 46 3.74 -9.73 -11.62
CA LEU A 46 2.64 -10.50 -11.05
C LEU A 46 1.34 -10.07 -11.72
N GLU A 47 0.56 -11.02 -12.20
CA GLU A 47 -0.74 -10.74 -12.85
C GLU A 47 -1.70 -9.98 -11.94
N SER A 48 -1.63 -10.24 -10.63
CA SER A 48 -2.44 -9.55 -9.63
C SER A 48 -2.22 -8.04 -9.64
N ASN A 49 -1.00 -7.58 -9.91
CA ASN A 49 -0.68 -6.16 -9.96
C ASN A 49 -1.38 -5.46 -11.12
N THR A 50 -1.51 -6.15 -12.25
CA THR A 50 -2.24 -5.60 -13.41
C THR A 50 -3.69 -5.33 -13.08
N ARG A 51 -4.37 -6.27 -12.44
CA ARG A 51 -5.76 -6.10 -12.02
C ARG A 51 -5.91 -4.96 -11.02
N MET A 52 -5.03 -4.89 -10.04
CA MET A 52 -5.06 -3.84 -9.02
C MET A 52 -4.82 -2.46 -9.61
N ALA A 53 -3.87 -2.35 -10.55
CA ALA A 53 -3.60 -1.09 -11.23
C ALA A 53 -4.82 -0.62 -12.05
N MET A 54 -5.49 -1.54 -12.72
CA MET A 54 -6.72 -1.24 -13.47
C MET A 54 -7.85 -0.83 -12.53
N ASP A 55 -8.02 -1.49 -11.40
CA ASP A 55 -9.01 -1.12 -10.38
C ASP A 55 -8.75 0.29 -9.85
N ALA A 56 -7.50 0.61 -9.59
CA ALA A 56 -7.10 1.93 -9.08
C ALA A 56 -7.38 3.04 -10.08
N PHE A 57 -6.99 2.84 -11.32
CA PHE A 57 -7.12 3.84 -12.38
C PHE A 57 -8.53 3.91 -12.97
N GLY A 58 -9.31 2.86 -12.81
CA GLY A 58 -10.62 2.73 -13.47
C GLY A 58 -11.60 3.86 -13.16
N LYS A 59 -11.44 4.54 -12.01
CA LYS A 59 -12.29 5.69 -11.66
C LYS A 59 -12.13 6.88 -12.59
N PHE A 60 -11.04 6.94 -13.33
CA PHE A 60 -10.68 8.09 -14.17
C PHE A 60 -10.69 7.77 -15.65
N GLN A 61 -11.07 6.55 -16.05
CA GLN A 61 -11.16 6.18 -17.47
C GLN A 61 -12.40 6.80 -18.08
N GLN A 62 -12.21 7.53 -19.16
CA GLN A 62 -13.31 8.15 -19.90
C GLN A 62 -14.16 7.09 -20.59
N GLY A 63 -15.47 7.25 -20.52
CA GLY A 63 -16.42 6.37 -21.19
C GLY A 63 -16.75 5.09 -20.44
N GLN A 64 -16.16 4.85 -19.28
CA GLN A 64 -16.50 3.73 -18.43
C GLN A 64 -17.43 4.16 -17.30
N SER A 65 -18.24 3.23 -16.81
CA SER A 65 -19.12 3.55 -15.69
C SER A 65 -18.27 3.84 -14.44
N ARG A 66 -18.73 4.79 -13.64
CA ARG A 66 -18.03 5.17 -12.38
C ARG A 66 -17.89 4.02 -11.39
N ASN A 67 -18.52 2.88 -11.66
CA ASN A 67 -18.51 1.71 -10.79
C ASN A 67 -17.31 0.78 -11.04
N GLU A 68 -16.47 1.06 -12.02
CA GLU A 68 -15.35 0.18 -12.37
C GLU A 68 -14.08 0.47 -11.58
N GLY A 69 -13.93 1.70 -11.06
CA GLY A 69 -12.82 2.03 -10.20
C GLY A 69 -13.11 1.65 -8.75
N LYS A 70 -12.08 1.27 -8.02
CA LYS A 70 -12.19 0.80 -6.64
C LYS A 70 -11.33 1.60 -5.68
N ASN A 71 -11.76 1.64 -4.44
CA ASN A 71 -10.96 2.14 -3.32
C ASN A 71 -10.10 0.98 -2.80
N ILE A 72 -8.80 1.22 -2.69
CA ILE A 72 -7.83 0.20 -2.28
C ILE A 72 -7.02 0.74 -1.11
N LEU A 73 -6.89 -0.06 -0.06
CA LEU A 73 -5.99 0.24 1.06
C LEU A 73 -4.78 -0.68 0.98
N ILE A 74 -3.61 -0.10 0.77
CA ILE A 74 -2.35 -0.82 0.75
C ILE A 74 -1.75 -0.76 2.14
N VAL A 75 -1.43 -1.92 2.71
CA VAL A 75 -0.98 -2.06 4.10
C VAL A 75 0.38 -2.72 4.16
N ASP A 76 1.29 -2.08 4.88
CA ASP A 76 2.58 -2.66 5.25
C ASP A 76 2.80 -2.50 6.76
N ASP A 77 3.81 -3.15 7.29
CA ASP A 77 4.16 -2.99 8.71
C ASP A 77 4.88 -1.67 8.98
N ILE A 78 5.77 -1.27 8.09
CA ILE A 78 6.54 -0.04 8.23
C ILE A 78 6.76 0.63 6.86
N ASN A 79 6.68 1.96 6.85
CA ASN A 79 7.24 2.77 5.78
C ASN A 79 8.59 3.31 6.27
N ASP A 80 9.67 2.66 5.87
CA ASP A 80 11.01 3.01 6.34
C ASP A 80 11.70 3.99 5.38
N THR A 81 12.14 3.50 4.22
CA THR A 81 12.81 4.33 3.21
C THR A 81 11.83 4.91 2.19
N GLY A 82 10.66 4.33 2.09
CA GLY A 82 9.67 4.65 1.06
C GLY A 82 9.82 3.80 -0.20
N ALA A 83 10.83 2.94 -0.27
CA ALA A 83 11.15 2.17 -1.48
C ALA A 83 10.01 1.23 -1.89
N THR A 84 9.39 0.56 -0.93
CA THR A 84 8.32 -0.41 -1.19
C THR A 84 7.10 0.25 -1.81
N PHE A 85 6.62 1.34 -1.20
CA PHE A 85 5.47 2.06 -1.73
C PHE A 85 5.78 2.76 -3.05
N ASN A 86 6.97 3.33 -3.19
CA ASN A 86 7.41 3.92 -4.47
C ASN A 86 7.44 2.87 -5.59
N TRP A 87 7.86 1.64 -5.26
CA TRP A 87 7.86 0.55 -6.23
C TRP A 87 6.44 0.24 -6.72
N ILE A 88 5.48 0.20 -5.82
CA ILE A 88 4.07 -0.06 -6.17
C ILE A 88 3.53 1.06 -7.07
N VAL A 89 3.78 2.32 -6.70
CA VAL A 89 3.37 3.48 -7.49
C VAL A 89 3.93 3.38 -8.91
N ASP A 90 5.23 3.19 -9.03
CA ASP A 90 5.90 3.12 -10.33
C ASP A 90 5.42 1.93 -11.16
N ASP A 91 5.23 0.77 -10.51
CA ASP A 91 4.79 -0.45 -11.19
C ASP A 91 3.38 -0.33 -11.73
N TRP A 92 2.45 0.17 -10.92
CA TRP A 92 1.06 0.33 -11.34
C TRP A 92 0.91 1.39 -12.43
N GLU A 93 1.62 2.50 -12.32
CA GLU A 93 1.61 3.54 -13.36
C GLU A 93 2.22 3.04 -14.67
N ARG A 94 3.20 2.15 -14.60
CA ARG A 94 3.82 1.55 -15.78
C ARG A 94 2.91 0.54 -16.46
N ILE A 95 2.15 -0.22 -15.69
CA ILE A 95 1.27 -1.29 -16.21
C ILE A 95 0.02 -0.72 -16.87
N CYS A 96 -0.56 0.32 -16.27
CA CYS A 96 -1.86 0.85 -16.69
C CYS A 96 -1.73 2.32 -17.04
N ASN A 97 -2.03 2.66 -18.29
CA ASN A 97 -2.01 4.03 -18.82
C ASN A 97 -0.73 4.80 -18.44
N PRO A 98 0.47 4.31 -18.86
CA PRO A 98 1.72 4.96 -18.49
C PRO A 98 1.78 6.42 -18.98
N GLY A 99 2.25 7.30 -18.11
CA GLY A 99 2.38 8.73 -18.40
C GLY A 99 1.08 9.51 -18.31
N ASP A 100 -0.04 8.89 -17.97
CA ASP A 100 -1.31 9.60 -17.82
C ASP A 100 -1.28 10.45 -16.54
N THR A 101 -1.62 11.74 -16.68
CA THR A 101 -1.60 12.69 -15.57
C THR A 101 -2.67 12.42 -14.53
N GLU A 102 -3.72 11.66 -14.87
CA GLU A 102 -4.78 11.30 -13.92
C GLU A 102 -4.30 10.41 -12.78
N TRP A 103 -3.15 9.75 -12.94
CA TRP A 103 -2.55 8.96 -11.86
C TRP A 103 -2.33 9.80 -10.58
N ARG A 104 -2.03 11.09 -10.72
CA ARG A 104 -1.87 11.97 -9.55
C ARG A 104 -3.14 12.08 -8.70
N ASN A 105 -4.30 11.81 -9.29
CA ASN A 105 -5.58 11.84 -8.61
C ASN A 105 -5.99 10.49 -8.02
N VAL A 106 -5.17 9.47 -8.22
CA VAL A 106 -5.37 8.12 -7.66
C VAL A 106 -4.73 8.02 -6.27
N TRP A 107 -3.46 8.42 -6.18
CA TRP A 107 -2.66 8.23 -4.97
C TRP A 107 -3.14 9.15 -3.86
N CYS A 108 -3.34 8.55 -2.68
CA CYS A 108 -3.89 9.21 -1.49
C CYS A 108 -5.35 9.62 -1.62
N GLU A 109 -5.99 9.31 -2.72
CA GLU A 109 -7.43 9.51 -2.94
C GLU A 109 -8.16 8.17 -2.85
N ASN A 110 -8.30 7.45 -3.97
CA ASN A 110 -8.93 6.13 -3.92
C ASN A 110 -7.94 5.00 -3.61
N VAL A 111 -6.64 5.20 -3.76
CA VAL A 111 -5.62 4.28 -3.25
C VAL A 111 -4.91 4.96 -2.09
N ARG A 112 -5.02 4.37 -0.91
CA ARG A 112 -4.43 4.92 0.31
C ARG A 112 -3.47 3.92 0.93
N PHE A 113 -2.57 4.45 1.75
CA PHE A 113 -1.47 3.71 2.34
C PHE A 113 -1.59 3.72 3.86
N ALA A 114 -1.46 2.54 4.46
CA ALA A 114 -1.50 2.37 5.90
C ALA A 114 -0.30 1.55 6.37
N VAL A 115 0.27 1.94 7.48
CA VAL A 115 1.38 1.23 8.13
C VAL A 115 1.19 1.25 9.63
N LEU A 116 1.85 0.33 10.33
CA LEU A 116 1.94 0.42 11.78
C LEU A 116 2.90 1.53 12.18
N THR A 117 4.04 1.61 11.53
CA THR A 117 5.04 2.65 11.82
C THR A 117 5.42 3.40 10.56
N ASP A 118 5.33 4.73 10.62
CA ASP A 118 5.73 5.60 9.53
C ASP A 118 7.01 6.36 9.92
N ASN A 119 8.06 6.21 9.08
CA ASN A 119 9.24 7.05 9.19
C ASN A 119 9.00 8.33 8.40
N SER A 120 8.84 9.45 9.11
CA SER A 120 8.57 10.74 8.48
C SER A 120 9.71 11.26 7.59
N ALA A 121 10.90 10.66 7.73
CA ALA A 121 12.07 10.98 6.91
C ALA A 121 12.20 10.09 5.67
N SER A 122 11.20 9.26 5.36
CA SER A 122 11.23 8.40 4.18
C SER A 122 11.16 9.21 2.88
N ASP A 123 11.62 8.60 1.79
CA ASP A 123 11.58 9.20 0.45
C ASP A 123 10.34 8.78 -0.35
N PHE A 124 9.27 8.37 0.33
CA PHE A 124 8.02 8.06 -0.34
C PHE A 124 7.50 9.29 -1.08
N LYS A 125 7.17 9.13 -2.35
CA LYS A 125 6.73 10.22 -3.24
C LYS A 125 5.40 10.86 -2.84
N PHE A 126 4.58 10.12 -2.13
CA PHE A 126 3.29 10.57 -1.62
C PHE A 126 3.32 10.56 -0.10
N MET A 127 2.18 10.31 0.54
CA MET A 127 2.14 10.28 1.99
C MET A 127 1.46 9.01 2.49
N VAL A 128 1.84 8.57 3.67
CA VAL A 128 1.11 7.53 4.38
C VAL A 128 -0.15 8.17 4.98
N ASN A 129 -1.31 7.62 4.65
CA ASN A 129 -2.59 8.18 5.07
C ASN A 129 -2.94 7.79 6.51
N TYR A 130 -2.57 6.58 6.91
CA TYR A 130 -2.90 6.05 8.23
C TYR A 130 -1.68 5.37 8.85
N SER A 131 -1.33 5.78 10.07
CA SER A 131 -0.27 5.13 10.83
C SER A 131 -0.64 5.12 12.30
N THR A 132 -0.15 4.13 13.04
CA THR A 132 -0.34 4.06 14.48
C THR A 132 0.81 4.67 15.25
N HIS A 133 1.98 4.74 14.64
CA HIS A 133 3.19 5.25 15.25
C HIS A 133 4.04 5.96 14.20
N GLU A 134 4.56 7.13 14.54
CA GLU A 134 5.42 7.90 13.65
C GLU A 134 6.79 8.10 14.31
N VAL A 135 7.86 7.89 13.52
CA VAL A 135 9.23 8.09 13.95
C VAL A 135 9.97 8.93 12.90
N ASN A 136 11.07 9.54 13.31
CA ASN A 136 11.97 10.23 12.40
C ASN A 136 13.36 9.61 12.54
N LYS A 137 13.72 8.72 11.62
CA LYS A 137 14.99 7.98 11.68
C LYS A 137 16.22 8.84 11.42
N LYS A 138 16.05 10.04 10.88
CA LYS A 138 17.16 11.00 10.75
C LYS A 138 17.55 11.60 12.10
N GLU A 139 16.59 11.69 13.03
CA GLU A 139 16.80 12.22 14.36
C GLU A 139 17.03 11.12 15.40
N GLU A 140 16.40 9.96 15.18
CA GLU A 140 16.44 8.81 16.09
C GLU A 140 16.84 7.57 15.33
N ASP A 141 17.96 6.95 15.70
CA ASP A 141 18.40 5.68 15.12
C ASP A 141 17.67 4.54 15.84
N ILE A 142 16.46 4.23 15.38
CA ILE A 142 15.59 3.21 15.95
C ILE A 142 15.46 2.04 15.00
N TRP A 143 15.70 0.83 15.51
CA TRP A 143 15.40 -0.40 14.83
C TRP A 143 14.16 -1.03 15.46
N LEU A 144 13.10 -1.17 14.65
CA LEU A 144 11.83 -1.72 15.10
C LEU A 144 11.72 -3.18 14.69
N VAL A 145 11.43 -4.05 15.65
CA VAL A 145 11.20 -5.47 15.41
C VAL A 145 9.80 -5.82 15.90
N TYR A 146 8.95 -6.28 14.97
CA TYR A 146 7.62 -6.76 15.32
C TYR A 146 7.68 -8.24 15.70
N PRO A 147 6.74 -8.75 16.52
CA PRO A 147 6.78 -10.14 16.97
C PRO A 147 6.85 -11.16 15.83
N TRP A 148 6.20 -10.90 14.71
CA TRP A 148 6.18 -11.79 13.56
C TRP A 148 7.48 -11.76 12.74
N GLU A 149 8.39 -10.83 13.00
CA GLU A 149 9.67 -10.73 12.30
C GLU A 149 10.77 -11.61 12.93
N ARG A 150 10.52 -12.19 14.09
CA ARG A 150 11.51 -12.97 14.82
C ARG A 150 11.61 -14.43 14.37
N VAL A 151 10.93 -14.78 13.30
CA VAL A 151 11.02 -16.15 12.78
C VAL A 151 12.45 -16.44 12.32
N GLY A 152 13.06 -17.47 12.88
CA GLY A 152 14.44 -17.84 12.59
C GLY A 152 15.46 -17.33 13.62
N THR A 153 15.03 -16.57 14.64
CA THR A 153 15.91 -16.16 15.73
C THR A 153 15.67 -16.95 17.02
N TYR A 154 14.87 -17.98 16.95
CA TYR A 154 14.54 -18.86 18.08
C TYR A 154 15.47 -20.07 18.09
N ASP A 155 16.70 -19.82 18.20
CA ASP A 155 17.69 -20.91 18.28
C ASP A 155 17.86 -21.40 19.71
#